data_b4467325f7bb0f111fcdd8f188d33ca9
#
_entry.id   b4467325f7bb0f111fcdd8f188d33ca9
#
_cell.length_a   1.000
_cell.length_b   1.000
_cell.length_c   1.000
_cell.angle_alpha   90.00
_cell.angle_beta   90.00
_cell.angle_gamma   90.00
#
_symmetry.space_group_name_H-M   'P 1'
#
loop_
_entity.id
_entity.type
_entity.pdbx_description
1 polymer ?
#
loop_
_entity_poly.entity_id
_entity_poly.type
_entity_poly.pdbx_seq_one_letter_code
_entity_poly.pdbx_strand_id
1 'polypeptide(L)'
;MDNTPPYVIEMLHITKEFPGIKANDDITLQLKKGEIHALLGENGAGKSTLMSVLFGLYQPEAGEIRKNGKPVKIDNPNDATALGIGMVHQHFKLIDVFTVLDNIILGAETTKLGFIQRKEARKKVEELSEKYGLKVDLDAKVEDITVGMQQRVEILKMLYRDNEILIFDEPTAVLTPQEIDELMATMKEFAREGKSILFISHKLNEIMAVADRVTVLRKGKCIGTVNTCDTNKQELSNMMVGRPVQLVIDKTPAHPGEEILHVEDLCVLSHLHKRNAVDHVSFNVRAGEIVCIAGIDGNGQTELIHGLTGLDKITGGSVTLCGETITHASIRRRGRNMSHIPEDRHKHGLVLDFTLEQNMVLQRYKEPQFQHGGFIRRDAVRAYADRLIEQFDVRSGQGAVTIARSMSGGNQQKAIIAREVDRDKPLIIAVQPTRGLDVGAIEYIHKQLIAQRDAGKAVLLVSLELDEVMSLSDRILVMYEGQIVGELDPKQTTVQELGLYMSGAKRSGKDGESA
;
A
#
# COMPACT_ATOMS: atom_id res chain seq x y z
N MET A 1 -30.58 -0.08 -36.48
CA MET A 1 -29.22 -0.41 -36.04
C MET A 1 -28.71 0.79 -35.27
N ASP A 2 -28.56 0.65 -33.98
CA ASP A 2 -28.11 1.76 -33.11
C ASP A 2 -26.67 2.09 -33.48
N ASN A 3 -26.47 3.29 -34.02
CA ASN A 3 -25.18 3.76 -34.54
C ASN A 3 -24.32 4.39 -33.40
N THR A 4 -24.58 3.96 -32.15
CA THR A 4 -23.83 4.42 -30.97
C THR A 4 -22.45 3.78 -31.00
N PRO A 5 -21.34 4.55 -30.92
CA PRO A 5 -20.01 3.98 -30.90
C PRO A 5 -19.87 3.04 -29.71
N PRO A 6 -19.22 1.87 -29.87
CA PRO A 6 -19.13 0.85 -28.82
C PRO A 6 -18.30 1.34 -27.61
N TYR A 7 -17.52 2.40 -27.77
CA TYR A 7 -16.63 2.95 -26.75
C TYR A 7 -16.93 4.41 -26.44
N VAL A 8 -17.00 4.72 -25.14
CA VAL A 8 -17.20 6.09 -24.65
C VAL A 8 -15.87 6.86 -24.62
N ILE A 9 -14.77 6.17 -24.32
CA ILE A 9 -13.39 6.67 -24.43
C ILE A 9 -12.54 5.64 -25.17
N GLU A 10 -11.69 6.15 -26.05
CA GLU A 10 -10.65 5.40 -26.71
C GLU A 10 -9.35 6.19 -26.61
N MET A 11 -8.34 5.58 -26.07
CA MET A 11 -6.95 6.03 -26.10
C MET A 11 -6.20 5.11 -27.07
N LEU A 12 -5.83 5.64 -28.23
CA LEU A 12 -5.30 4.84 -29.34
C LEU A 12 -3.82 5.16 -29.54
N HIS A 13 -2.97 4.14 -29.49
CA HIS A 13 -1.54 4.23 -29.74
C HIS A 13 -0.82 5.28 -28.88
N ILE A 14 -1.21 5.42 -27.62
CA ILE A 14 -0.66 6.45 -26.71
C ILE A 14 0.79 6.13 -26.36
N THR A 15 1.66 7.08 -26.65
CA THR A 15 3.07 7.04 -26.24
C THR A 15 3.38 8.24 -25.36
N LYS A 16 3.93 8.00 -24.16
CA LYS A 16 4.39 9.03 -23.23
C LYS A 16 5.82 8.75 -22.78
N GLU A 17 6.69 9.73 -22.99
CA GLU A 17 8.10 9.64 -22.65
C GLU A 17 8.49 10.66 -21.58
N PHE A 18 9.41 10.27 -20.71
CA PHE A 18 10.11 11.14 -19.77
C PHE A 18 11.63 10.96 -19.99
N PRO A 19 12.49 11.89 -19.55
CA PRO A 19 13.94 11.76 -19.75
C PRO A 19 14.45 10.38 -19.28
N GLY A 20 14.91 9.56 -20.23
CA GLY A 20 15.44 8.22 -20.00
C GLY A 20 14.42 7.09 -19.80
N ILE A 21 13.11 7.37 -19.83
CA ILE A 21 12.06 6.34 -19.63
C ILE A 21 10.89 6.57 -20.58
N LYS A 22 10.51 5.51 -21.31
CA LYS A 22 9.24 5.46 -22.04
C LYS A 22 8.17 4.85 -21.12
N ALA A 23 7.35 5.72 -20.50
CA ALA A 23 6.37 5.32 -19.50
C ALA A 23 5.14 4.63 -20.11
N ASN A 24 4.72 5.06 -21.30
CA ASN A 24 3.72 4.38 -22.13
C ASN A 24 4.28 4.24 -23.55
N ASP A 25 4.21 3.06 -24.12
CA ASP A 25 4.75 2.69 -25.42
C ASP A 25 3.65 2.02 -26.25
N ASP A 26 3.03 2.80 -27.12
CA ASP A 26 2.00 2.34 -28.06
C ASP A 26 0.79 1.66 -27.36
N ILE A 27 0.25 2.31 -26.30
CA ILE A 27 -0.87 1.74 -25.53
C ILE A 27 -2.20 2.09 -26.17
N THR A 28 -3.04 1.06 -26.37
CA THR A 28 -4.46 1.22 -26.72
C THR A 28 -5.32 0.79 -25.56
N LEU A 29 -6.22 1.68 -25.08
CA LEU A 29 -7.20 1.44 -24.04
C LEU A 29 -8.58 1.91 -24.51
N GLN A 30 -9.60 1.07 -24.39
CA GLN A 30 -10.94 1.35 -24.87
C GLN A 30 -11.98 1.04 -23.78
N LEU A 31 -12.74 2.03 -23.36
CA LEU A 31 -13.77 1.96 -22.32
C LEU A 31 -15.17 1.94 -22.96
N LYS A 32 -15.98 0.95 -22.65
CA LYS A 32 -17.40 0.88 -23.08
C LYS A 32 -18.28 1.71 -22.15
N LYS A 33 -19.45 2.10 -22.65
CA LYS A 33 -20.45 2.81 -21.84
C LYS A 33 -21.01 1.88 -20.74
N GLY A 34 -21.05 2.38 -19.50
CA GLY A 34 -21.56 1.63 -18.36
C GLY A 34 -20.67 0.47 -17.89
N GLU A 35 -19.43 0.41 -18.37
CA GLU A 35 -18.45 -0.63 -18.01
C GLU A 35 -17.58 -0.19 -16.83
N ILE A 36 -17.22 -1.13 -15.97
CA ILE A 36 -16.10 -1.01 -15.04
C ILE A 36 -14.89 -1.69 -15.67
N HIS A 37 -13.98 -0.90 -16.20
CA HIS A 37 -12.76 -1.38 -16.84
C HIS A 37 -11.57 -1.20 -15.91
N ALA A 38 -10.95 -2.30 -15.50
CA ALA A 38 -9.78 -2.25 -14.65
C ALA A 38 -8.48 -2.08 -15.45
N LEU A 39 -7.57 -1.27 -14.93
CA LEU A 39 -6.21 -1.13 -15.42
C LEU A 39 -5.26 -1.75 -14.40
N LEU A 40 -4.67 -2.88 -14.75
CA LEU A 40 -3.84 -3.71 -13.91
C LEU A 40 -2.37 -3.65 -14.36
N GLY A 41 -1.43 -3.73 -13.43
CA GLY A 41 0.00 -3.78 -13.73
C GLY A 41 0.84 -3.50 -12.49
N GLU A 42 2.11 -3.84 -12.54
CA GLU A 42 3.09 -3.56 -11.48
C GLU A 42 3.29 -2.05 -11.28
N ASN A 43 3.90 -1.66 -10.16
CA ASN A 43 4.31 -0.28 -9.94
C ASN A 43 5.34 0.14 -11.00
N GLY A 44 5.11 1.31 -11.61
CA GLY A 44 5.93 1.76 -12.74
C GLY A 44 5.54 1.15 -14.10
N ALA A 45 4.45 0.37 -14.19
CA ALA A 45 3.96 -0.17 -15.47
C ALA A 45 3.34 0.88 -16.40
N GLY A 46 3.17 2.14 -15.92
CA GLY A 46 2.63 3.24 -16.72
C GLY A 46 1.14 3.54 -16.50
N LYS A 47 0.47 2.89 -15.52
CA LYS A 47 -0.98 3.05 -15.26
C LYS A 47 -1.38 4.49 -14.95
N SER A 48 -0.83 5.07 -13.88
CA SER A 48 -1.15 6.45 -13.46
C SER A 48 -0.68 7.48 -14.50
N THR A 49 0.38 7.18 -15.26
CA THR A 49 0.82 8.02 -16.38
C THR A 49 -0.23 8.04 -17.49
N LEU A 50 -0.77 6.88 -17.87
CA LEU A 50 -1.81 6.77 -18.88
C LEU A 50 -3.08 7.53 -18.47
N MET A 51 -3.48 7.42 -17.20
CA MET A 51 -4.63 8.17 -16.66
C MET A 51 -4.35 9.67 -16.56
N SER A 52 -3.12 10.06 -16.24
CA SER A 52 -2.68 11.46 -16.25
C SER A 52 -2.72 12.07 -17.66
N VAL A 53 -2.46 11.29 -18.69
CA VAL A 53 -2.66 11.69 -20.10
C VAL A 53 -4.15 11.88 -20.37
N LEU A 54 -5.02 10.95 -19.98
CA LEU A 54 -6.47 11.08 -20.16
C LEU A 54 -7.06 12.25 -19.39
N PHE A 55 -6.53 12.57 -18.21
CA PHE A 55 -6.98 13.69 -17.39
C PHE A 55 -6.31 15.03 -17.74
N GLY A 56 -5.42 15.06 -18.76
CA GLY A 56 -4.79 16.30 -19.25
C GLY A 56 -3.65 16.84 -18.39
N LEU A 57 -3.12 16.03 -17.45
CA LEU A 57 -1.94 16.39 -16.66
C LEU A 57 -0.63 16.23 -17.47
N TYR A 58 -0.62 15.32 -18.42
CA TYR A 58 0.49 15.11 -19.35
C TYR A 58 -0.02 15.08 -20.79
N GLN A 59 0.80 15.60 -21.71
CA GLN A 59 0.56 15.47 -23.13
C GLN A 59 1.30 14.25 -23.67
N PRO A 60 0.67 13.39 -24.47
CA PRO A 60 1.34 12.27 -25.12
C PRO A 60 2.23 12.77 -26.27
N GLU A 61 3.34 12.09 -26.54
CA GLU A 61 4.21 12.33 -27.70
C GLU A 61 3.58 11.78 -28.99
N ALA A 62 2.74 10.73 -28.88
CA ALA A 62 2.01 10.14 -29.99
C ALA A 62 0.71 9.51 -29.52
N GLY A 63 -0.20 9.29 -30.46
CA GLY A 63 -1.52 8.69 -30.23
C GLY A 63 -2.65 9.69 -30.30
N GLU A 64 -3.87 9.18 -30.12
CA GLU A 64 -5.11 9.94 -30.25
C GLU A 64 -6.09 9.55 -29.15
N ILE A 65 -6.82 10.53 -28.59
CA ILE A 65 -7.91 10.30 -27.66
C ILE A 65 -9.23 10.60 -28.37
N ARG A 66 -10.19 9.69 -28.26
CA ARG A 66 -11.55 9.87 -28.79
C ARG A 66 -12.58 9.76 -27.68
N LYS A 67 -13.60 10.62 -27.72
CA LYS A 67 -14.83 10.49 -26.92
C LYS A 67 -16.00 10.21 -27.85
N ASN A 68 -16.73 9.11 -27.61
CA ASN A 68 -17.85 8.67 -28.45
C ASN A 68 -17.46 8.60 -29.94
N GLY A 69 -16.28 8.05 -30.26
CA GLY A 69 -15.74 7.90 -31.60
C GLY A 69 -15.20 9.19 -32.26
N LYS A 70 -15.29 10.35 -31.59
CA LYS A 70 -14.80 11.65 -32.12
C LYS A 70 -13.47 12.01 -31.46
N PRO A 71 -12.46 12.40 -32.24
CA PRO A 71 -11.21 12.91 -31.69
C PRO A 71 -11.45 14.09 -30.76
N VAL A 72 -10.77 14.08 -29.62
CA VAL A 72 -10.81 15.16 -28.63
C VAL A 72 -9.40 15.54 -28.23
N LYS A 73 -9.19 16.81 -27.94
CA LYS A 73 -7.92 17.31 -27.40
C LYS A 73 -8.13 17.66 -25.93
N ILE A 74 -7.25 17.13 -25.07
CA ILE A 74 -7.29 17.35 -23.63
C ILE A 74 -5.94 17.95 -23.24
N ASP A 75 -5.85 19.27 -23.15
CA ASP A 75 -4.62 20.00 -22.87
C ASP A 75 -4.41 20.21 -21.36
N ASN A 76 -5.49 20.15 -20.57
CA ASN A 76 -5.46 20.38 -19.12
C ASN A 76 -6.66 19.69 -18.43
N PRO A 77 -6.68 19.60 -17.08
CA PRO A 77 -7.77 18.97 -16.33
C PRO A 77 -9.16 19.62 -16.52
N ASN A 78 -9.23 20.91 -16.88
CA ASN A 78 -10.51 21.56 -17.13
C ASN A 78 -11.15 21.04 -18.43
N ASP A 79 -10.33 20.76 -19.46
CA ASP A 79 -10.82 20.14 -20.70
C ASP A 79 -11.37 18.73 -20.43
N ALA A 80 -10.68 17.93 -19.60
CA ALA A 80 -11.15 16.61 -19.17
C ALA A 80 -12.50 16.72 -18.44
N THR A 81 -12.61 17.67 -17.49
CA THR A 81 -13.85 17.91 -16.75
C THR A 81 -14.98 18.40 -17.68
N ALA A 82 -14.72 19.27 -18.64
CA ALA A 82 -15.69 19.72 -19.63
C ALA A 82 -16.18 18.56 -20.53
N LEU A 83 -15.36 17.54 -20.72
CA LEU A 83 -15.72 16.29 -21.39
C LEU A 83 -16.42 15.29 -20.45
N GLY A 84 -16.76 15.66 -19.21
CA GLY A 84 -17.42 14.79 -18.23
C GLY A 84 -16.51 13.69 -17.67
N ILE A 85 -15.19 13.90 -17.65
CA ILE A 85 -14.20 12.99 -17.06
C ILE A 85 -13.84 13.52 -15.67
N GLY A 86 -14.05 12.70 -14.63
CA GLY A 86 -13.65 12.98 -13.26
C GLY A 86 -12.62 11.97 -12.76
N MET A 87 -11.75 12.40 -11.85
CA MET A 87 -10.70 11.54 -11.29
C MET A 87 -10.60 11.69 -9.79
N VAL A 88 -10.59 10.54 -9.09
CA VAL A 88 -10.17 10.39 -7.71
C VAL A 88 -8.71 9.96 -7.72
N HIS A 89 -7.84 10.79 -7.16
CA HIS A 89 -6.40 10.57 -7.16
C HIS A 89 -5.97 9.67 -6.00
N GLN A 90 -4.86 8.95 -6.16
CA GLN A 90 -4.23 8.13 -5.13
C GLN A 90 -3.89 8.94 -3.85
N HIS A 91 -3.44 10.20 -4.03
CA HIS A 91 -3.29 11.18 -2.94
C HIS A 91 -4.38 12.24 -3.09
N PHE A 92 -5.24 12.33 -2.11
CA PHE A 92 -6.38 13.25 -2.14
C PHE A 92 -5.96 14.68 -2.41
N LYS A 93 -6.73 15.37 -3.25
CA LYS A 93 -6.51 16.77 -3.62
C LYS A 93 -7.50 17.67 -2.87
N LEU A 94 -7.58 17.44 -1.55
CA LEU A 94 -8.40 18.23 -0.64
C LEU A 94 -7.54 19.32 0.04
N ILE A 95 -8.19 20.39 0.45
CA ILE A 95 -7.57 21.48 1.22
C ILE A 95 -7.95 21.28 2.68
N ASP A 96 -6.97 20.96 3.51
CA ASP A 96 -7.15 20.52 4.90
C ASP A 96 -7.93 21.53 5.76
N VAL A 97 -7.63 22.82 5.60
CA VAL A 97 -8.26 23.92 6.38
C VAL A 97 -9.66 24.31 5.92
N PHE A 98 -10.13 23.78 4.78
CA PHE A 98 -11.47 24.04 4.24
C PHE A 98 -12.48 23.04 4.80
N THR A 99 -13.78 23.46 4.82
CA THR A 99 -14.85 22.52 5.14
C THR A 99 -15.02 21.49 4.03
N VAL A 100 -15.67 20.37 4.36
CA VAL A 100 -16.05 19.33 3.37
C VAL A 100 -16.86 19.95 2.25
N LEU A 101 -17.87 20.78 2.56
CA LEU A 101 -18.69 21.45 1.54
C LEU A 101 -17.84 22.33 0.62
N ASP A 102 -16.93 23.14 1.18
CA ASP A 102 -16.09 24.04 0.40
C ASP A 102 -15.14 23.27 -0.53
N ASN A 103 -14.61 22.13 -0.08
CA ASN A 103 -13.79 21.26 -0.93
C ASN A 103 -14.59 20.65 -2.10
N ILE A 104 -15.84 20.23 -1.86
CA ILE A 104 -16.69 19.63 -2.90
C ILE A 104 -17.02 20.64 -4.00
N ILE A 105 -17.39 21.87 -3.61
CA ILE A 105 -17.83 22.88 -4.57
C ILE A 105 -16.68 23.65 -5.23
N LEU A 106 -15.47 23.57 -4.69
CA LEU A 106 -14.30 24.32 -5.16
C LEU A 106 -14.06 24.13 -6.68
N GLY A 107 -14.04 25.23 -7.44
CA GLY A 107 -13.86 25.21 -8.88
C GLY A 107 -15.09 24.74 -9.69
N ALA A 108 -16.24 24.57 -9.02
CA ALA A 108 -17.55 24.28 -9.64
C ALA A 108 -18.67 25.04 -8.90
N GLU A 109 -18.35 26.20 -8.34
CA GLU A 109 -19.26 27.00 -7.55
C GLU A 109 -20.44 27.52 -8.41
N THR A 110 -21.66 27.20 -7.98
CA THR A 110 -22.86 27.85 -8.55
C THR A 110 -22.92 29.27 -8.02
N THR A 111 -22.86 30.26 -8.94
CA THR A 111 -22.89 31.68 -8.59
C THR A 111 -24.13 32.35 -9.13
N LYS A 112 -24.68 33.30 -8.36
CA LYS A 112 -25.75 34.19 -8.79
C LYS A 112 -25.39 35.63 -8.43
N LEU A 113 -25.37 36.53 -9.41
CA LEU A 113 -24.95 37.93 -9.23
C LEU A 113 -23.57 38.09 -8.56
N GLY A 114 -22.64 37.16 -8.82
CA GLY A 114 -21.30 37.16 -8.23
C GLY A 114 -21.20 36.54 -6.83
N PHE A 115 -22.28 36.04 -6.25
CA PHE A 115 -22.31 35.40 -4.95
C PHE A 115 -22.49 33.88 -5.06
N ILE A 116 -21.70 33.13 -4.31
CA ILE A 116 -21.76 31.65 -4.25
C ILE A 116 -23.08 31.23 -3.62
N GLN A 117 -23.82 30.35 -4.27
CA GLN A 117 -25.10 29.79 -3.80
C GLN A 117 -24.90 28.58 -2.89
N ARG A 118 -24.26 28.77 -1.71
CA ARG A 118 -23.92 27.67 -0.76
C ARG A 118 -25.11 26.80 -0.36
N LYS A 119 -26.32 27.37 -0.23
CA LYS A 119 -27.52 26.61 0.18
C LYS A 119 -27.95 25.62 -0.90
N GLU A 120 -27.93 26.03 -2.18
CA GLU A 120 -28.29 25.15 -3.30
C GLU A 120 -27.21 24.05 -3.47
N ALA A 121 -25.94 24.43 -3.37
CA ALA A 121 -24.82 23.49 -3.42
C ALA A 121 -24.92 22.44 -2.30
N ARG A 122 -25.18 22.87 -1.04
CA ARG A 122 -25.37 21.98 0.11
C ARG A 122 -26.46 20.96 -0.17
N LYS A 123 -27.64 21.41 -0.61
CA LYS A 123 -28.78 20.54 -0.91
C LYS A 123 -28.41 19.48 -1.95
N LYS A 124 -27.73 19.86 -3.02
CA LYS A 124 -27.27 18.92 -4.06
C LYS A 124 -26.28 17.90 -3.49
N VAL A 125 -25.35 18.32 -2.61
CA VAL A 125 -24.38 17.41 -1.99
C VAL A 125 -25.07 16.46 -1.00
N GLU A 126 -26.03 16.94 -0.21
CA GLU A 126 -26.84 16.12 0.71
C GLU A 126 -27.62 15.04 -0.05
N GLU A 127 -28.29 15.42 -1.16
CA GLU A 127 -29.00 14.47 -2.03
C GLU A 127 -28.06 13.38 -2.61
N LEU A 128 -26.84 13.76 -3.05
CA LEU A 128 -25.83 12.81 -3.53
C LEU A 128 -25.31 11.91 -2.40
N SER A 129 -25.05 12.49 -1.22
CA SER A 129 -24.59 11.78 -0.03
C SER A 129 -25.60 10.73 0.43
N GLU A 130 -26.89 11.07 0.48
CA GLU A 130 -27.96 10.14 0.81
C GLU A 130 -28.14 9.05 -0.25
N LYS A 131 -28.16 9.45 -1.53
CA LYS A 131 -28.38 8.54 -2.64
C LYS A 131 -27.33 7.41 -2.69
N TYR A 132 -26.06 7.72 -2.45
CA TYR A 132 -24.95 6.78 -2.57
C TYR A 132 -24.40 6.29 -1.23
N GLY A 133 -25.04 6.66 -0.11
CA GLY A 133 -24.59 6.24 1.22
C GLY A 133 -23.25 6.86 1.66
N LEU A 134 -22.78 7.92 0.98
CA LEU A 134 -21.50 8.59 1.23
C LEU A 134 -21.62 9.65 2.33
N LYS A 135 -22.01 9.22 3.53
CA LYS A 135 -22.28 10.13 4.68
C LYS A 135 -21.00 10.81 5.16
N VAL A 136 -21.03 12.15 5.21
CA VAL A 136 -19.97 13.02 5.74
C VAL A 136 -20.60 14.26 6.37
N ASP A 137 -19.92 14.84 7.36
CA ASP A 137 -20.31 16.12 7.92
C ASP A 137 -19.80 17.25 7.02
N LEU A 138 -20.72 17.99 6.38
CA LEU A 138 -20.38 19.03 5.41
C LEU A 138 -19.74 20.28 6.05
N ASP A 139 -19.89 20.47 7.36
CA ASP A 139 -19.35 21.60 8.10
C ASP A 139 -18.00 21.27 8.78
N ALA A 140 -17.64 20.00 8.90
CA ALA A 140 -16.35 19.57 9.40
C ALA A 140 -15.23 20.04 8.48
N LYS A 141 -14.06 20.37 9.05
CA LYS A 141 -12.86 20.59 8.27
C LYS A 141 -12.24 19.26 7.81
N VAL A 142 -11.55 19.28 6.67
CA VAL A 142 -10.93 18.08 6.13
C VAL A 142 -9.84 17.53 7.05
N GLU A 143 -9.10 18.40 7.75
CA GLU A 143 -8.08 17.99 8.75
C GLU A 143 -8.66 17.23 9.96
N ASP A 144 -9.95 17.36 10.25
CA ASP A 144 -10.61 16.76 11.42
C ASP A 144 -11.33 15.44 11.09
N ILE A 145 -11.39 15.03 9.81
CA ILE A 145 -12.09 13.81 9.38
C ILE A 145 -11.12 12.68 9.05
N THR A 146 -11.60 11.45 9.17
CA THR A 146 -10.79 10.25 8.86
C THR A 146 -10.47 10.15 7.37
N VAL A 147 -9.43 9.37 7.04
CA VAL A 147 -9.00 9.17 5.64
C VAL A 147 -10.10 8.54 4.79
N GLY A 148 -10.88 7.59 5.34
CA GLY A 148 -12.05 7.03 4.67
C GLY A 148 -13.14 8.07 4.38
N MET A 149 -13.36 9.04 5.30
CA MET A 149 -14.26 10.16 5.05
C MET A 149 -13.71 11.12 3.99
N GLN A 150 -12.40 11.40 3.97
CA GLN A 150 -11.76 12.21 2.93
C GLN A 150 -11.97 11.60 1.53
N GLN A 151 -11.91 10.28 1.43
CA GLN A 151 -12.22 9.60 0.18
C GLN A 151 -13.68 9.78 -0.25
N ARG A 152 -14.64 9.68 0.67
CA ARG A 152 -16.06 9.98 0.38
C ARG A 152 -16.23 11.42 -0.13
N VAL A 153 -15.47 12.37 0.42
CA VAL A 153 -15.44 13.77 -0.05
C VAL A 153 -14.94 13.87 -1.50
N GLU A 154 -13.85 13.20 -1.86
CA GLU A 154 -13.34 13.18 -3.24
C GLU A 154 -14.35 12.57 -4.23
N ILE A 155 -15.04 11.49 -3.81
CA ILE A 155 -16.09 10.88 -4.64
C ILE A 155 -17.28 11.85 -4.80
N LEU A 156 -17.76 12.48 -3.72
CA LEU A 156 -18.82 13.47 -3.77
C LEU A 156 -18.46 14.68 -4.64
N LYS A 157 -17.21 15.15 -4.55
CA LYS A 157 -16.66 16.22 -5.40
C LYS A 157 -16.73 15.87 -6.90
N MET A 158 -16.39 14.64 -7.25
CA MET A 158 -16.50 14.14 -8.61
C MET A 158 -17.96 14.01 -9.07
N LEU A 159 -18.85 13.52 -8.21
CA LEU A 159 -20.28 13.37 -8.48
C LEU A 159 -21.00 14.72 -8.58
N TYR A 160 -20.62 15.71 -7.75
CA TYR A 160 -21.19 17.05 -7.76
C TYR A 160 -21.03 17.74 -9.13
N ARG A 161 -19.94 17.43 -9.86
CA ARG A 161 -19.63 17.93 -11.20
C ARG A 161 -20.34 17.17 -12.32
N ASP A 162 -21.17 16.18 -11.98
CA ASP A 162 -21.97 15.38 -12.93
C ASP A 162 -21.15 14.66 -14.00
N ASN A 163 -19.97 14.16 -13.63
CA ASN A 163 -19.10 13.44 -14.54
C ASN A 163 -19.73 12.10 -14.97
N GLU A 164 -19.59 11.75 -16.26
CA GLU A 164 -20.06 10.50 -16.86
C GLU A 164 -18.99 9.39 -16.82
N ILE A 165 -17.72 9.79 -16.86
CA ILE A 165 -16.56 8.89 -16.87
C ILE A 165 -15.77 9.16 -15.60
N LEU A 166 -15.61 8.10 -14.80
CA LEU A 166 -15.03 8.17 -13.47
C LEU A 166 -13.71 7.40 -13.45
N ILE A 167 -12.62 8.05 -13.06
CA ILE A 167 -11.31 7.43 -12.90
C ILE A 167 -11.03 7.28 -11.41
N PHE A 168 -10.76 6.06 -10.95
CA PHE A 168 -10.33 5.76 -9.59
C PHE A 168 -8.89 5.24 -9.61
N ASP A 169 -7.94 6.03 -9.10
CA ASP A 169 -6.52 5.65 -9.04
C ASP A 169 -6.15 5.15 -7.64
N GLU A 170 -6.05 3.82 -7.49
CA GLU A 170 -5.75 3.09 -6.25
C GLU A 170 -6.59 3.55 -5.03
N PRO A 171 -7.92 3.58 -5.14
CA PRO A 171 -8.77 4.22 -4.13
C PRO A 171 -8.87 3.44 -2.82
N THR A 172 -8.34 2.22 -2.74
CA THR A 172 -8.50 1.31 -1.59
C THR A 172 -7.26 1.22 -0.70
N ALA A 173 -6.21 2.00 -1.00
CA ALA A 173 -4.91 1.87 -0.34
C ALA A 173 -4.94 2.14 1.18
N VAL A 174 -5.94 2.88 1.66
CA VAL A 174 -6.05 3.36 3.06
C VAL A 174 -7.38 3.01 3.72
N LEU A 175 -8.17 2.13 3.10
CA LEU A 175 -9.50 1.74 3.55
C LEU A 175 -9.48 0.45 4.36
N THR A 176 -10.44 0.34 5.29
CA THR A 176 -10.77 -0.91 5.96
C THR A 176 -11.45 -1.89 4.98
N PRO A 177 -11.46 -3.20 5.26
CA PRO A 177 -12.17 -4.17 4.42
C PRO A 177 -13.64 -3.84 4.19
N GLN A 178 -14.32 -3.37 5.23
CA GLN A 178 -15.73 -2.98 5.14
C GLN A 178 -15.93 -1.77 4.22
N GLU A 179 -15.05 -0.75 4.33
CA GLU A 179 -15.08 0.42 3.44
C GLU A 179 -14.73 0.07 2.00
N ILE A 180 -13.85 -0.93 1.78
CA ILE A 180 -13.56 -1.47 0.43
C ILE A 180 -14.82 -2.10 -0.16
N ASP A 181 -15.54 -2.95 0.59
CA ASP A 181 -16.78 -3.58 0.13
C ASP A 181 -17.85 -2.55 -0.20
N GLU A 182 -18.01 -1.50 0.64
CA GLU A 182 -18.91 -0.37 0.38
C GLU A 182 -18.55 0.37 -0.91
N LEU A 183 -17.26 0.67 -1.11
CA LEU A 183 -16.78 1.33 -2.33
C LEU A 183 -17.04 0.48 -3.58
N MET A 184 -16.76 -0.83 -3.51
CA MET A 184 -17.00 -1.75 -4.62
C MET A 184 -18.50 -1.81 -4.97
N ALA A 185 -19.39 -1.83 -3.96
CA ALA A 185 -20.84 -1.78 -4.18
C ALA A 185 -21.27 -0.46 -4.84
N THR A 186 -20.74 0.67 -4.37
CA THR A 186 -21.01 2.01 -4.92
C THR A 186 -20.55 2.13 -6.37
N MET A 187 -19.37 1.59 -6.72
CA MET A 187 -18.90 1.57 -8.12
C MET A 187 -19.82 0.78 -9.03
N LYS A 188 -20.32 -0.38 -8.57
CA LYS A 188 -21.31 -1.17 -9.31
C LYS A 188 -22.63 -0.40 -9.52
N GLU A 189 -23.05 0.38 -8.53
CA GLU A 189 -24.24 1.22 -8.65
C GLU A 189 -24.04 2.32 -9.70
N PHE A 190 -22.89 3.01 -9.69
CA PHE A 190 -22.55 3.98 -10.73
C PHE A 190 -22.59 3.37 -12.14
N ALA A 191 -22.04 2.18 -12.31
CA ALA A 191 -22.05 1.51 -13.62
C ALA A 191 -23.48 1.14 -14.05
N ARG A 192 -24.34 0.68 -13.14
CA ARG A 192 -25.76 0.40 -13.40
C ARG A 192 -26.54 1.66 -13.80
N GLU A 193 -26.17 2.81 -13.27
CA GLU A 193 -26.74 4.12 -13.65
C GLU A 193 -26.19 4.65 -14.98
N GLY A 194 -25.29 3.89 -15.63
CA GLY A 194 -24.73 4.22 -16.95
C GLY A 194 -23.46 5.05 -16.91
N LYS A 195 -22.85 5.28 -15.74
CA LYS A 195 -21.51 5.86 -15.64
C LYS A 195 -20.47 4.82 -16.05
N SER A 196 -19.40 5.27 -16.69
CA SER A 196 -18.31 4.40 -17.15
C SER A 196 -17.10 4.62 -16.25
N ILE A 197 -16.45 3.52 -15.81
CA ILE A 197 -15.44 3.58 -14.75
C ILE A 197 -14.13 3.00 -15.25
N LEU A 198 -13.03 3.77 -15.07
CA LEU A 198 -11.67 3.28 -15.14
C LEU A 198 -11.15 3.09 -13.73
N PHE A 199 -10.86 1.85 -13.36
CA PHE A 199 -10.45 1.46 -12.01
C PHE A 199 -9.00 0.95 -12.03
N ILE A 200 -8.10 1.69 -11.38
CA ILE A 200 -6.70 1.30 -11.24
C ILE A 200 -6.53 0.64 -9.89
N SER A 201 -6.07 -0.59 -9.89
CA SER A 201 -5.65 -1.31 -8.69
C SER A 201 -4.56 -2.31 -9.03
N HIS A 202 -3.74 -2.64 -8.05
CA HIS A 202 -2.82 -3.78 -8.11
C HIS A 202 -3.35 -4.96 -7.29
N LYS A 203 -4.49 -4.81 -6.61
CA LYS A 203 -5.14 -5.82 -5.77
C LYS A 203 -6.11 -6.66 -6.62
N LEU A 204 -5.71 -7.88 -6.91
CA LEU A 204 -6.46 -8.78 -7.79
C LEU A 204 -7.86 -9.12 -7.25
N ASN A 205 -8.02 -9.19 -5.92
CA ASN A 205 -9.31 -9.46 -5.29
C ASN A 205 -10.34 -8.39 -5.64
N GLU A 206 -9.94 -7.12 -5.60
CA GLU A 206 -10.80 -5.97 -5.91
C GLU A 206 -11.22 -5.98 -7.39
N ILE A 207 -10.24 -6.20 -8.28
CA ILE A 207 -10.48 -6.28 -9.73
C ILE A 207 -11.47 -7.40 -10.06
N MET A 208 -11.23 -8.60 -9.54
CA MET A 208 -12.12 -9.76 -9.76
C MET A 208 -13.52 -9.55 -9.18
N ALA A 209 -13.65 -8.70 -8.15
CA ALA A 209 -14.94 -8.42 -7.52
C ALA A 209 -15.82 -7.46 -8.32
N VAL A 210 -15.23 -6.50 -9.08
CA VAL A 210 -16.04 -5.39 -9.66
C VAL A 210 -15.85 -5.18 -11.14
N ALA A 211 -14.70 -5.52 -11.73
CA ALA A 211 -14.42 -5.20 -13.12
C ALA A 211 -15.11 -6.14 -14.11
N ASP A 212 -15.59 -5.58 -15.22
CA ASP A 212 -16.11 -6.33 -16.37
C ASP A 212 -14.96 -6.81 -17.27
N ARG A 213 -13.99 -5.90 -17.51
CA ARG A 213 -12.77 -6.19 -18.30
C ARG A 213 -11.54 -5.65 -17.59
N VAL A 214 -10.41 -6.27 -17.91
CA VAL A 214 -9.11 -5.90 -17.35
C VAL A 214 -8.10 -5.71 -18.48
N THR A 215 -7.47 -4.55 -18.55
CA THR A 215 -6.28 -4.32 -19.38
C THR A 215 -5.03 -4.42 -18.52
N VAL A 216 -4.11 -5.30 -18.90
CA VAL A 216 -2.86 -5.51 -18.18
C VAL A 216 -1.73 -4.73 -18.84
N LEU A 217 -1.07 -3.87 -18.06
CA LEU A 217 0.13 -3.14 -18.47
C LEU A 217 1.38 -3.76 -17.82
N ARG A 218 2.46 -3.82 -18.58
CA ARG A 218 3.77 -4.25 -18.09
C ARG A 218 4.88 -3.48 -18.81
N LYS A 219 5.75 -2.81 -18.03
CA LYS A 219 6.89 -2.02 -18.55
C LYS A 219 6.49 -1.05 -19.66
N GLY A 220 5.41 -0.31 -19.44
CA GLY A 220 4.92 0.67 -20.40
C GLY A 220 4.15 0.13 -21.60
N LYS A 221 3.91 -1.19 -21.70
CA LYS A 221 3.22 -1.82 -22.83
C LYS A 221 1.91 -2.48 -22.41
N CYS A 222 0.92 -2.49 -23.28
CA CYS A 222 -0.29 -3.28 -23.13
C CYS A 222 0.02 -4.74 -23.45
N ILE A 223 -0.20 -5.64 -22.48
CA ILE A 223 -0.02 -7.08 -22.62
C ILE A 223 -1.27 -7.74 -23.20
N GLY A 224 -2.43 -7.21 -22.85
CA GLY A 224 -3.71 -7.69 -23.36
C GLY A 224 -4.87 -7.13 -22.53
N THR A 225 -6.08 -7.26 -23.10
CA THR A 225 -7.35 -6.97 -22.42
C THR A 225 -8.18 -8.24 -22.40
N VAL A 226 -8.65 -8.63 -21.22
CA VAL A 226 -9.45 -9.84 -21.00
C VAL A 226 -10.76 -9.50 -20.28
N ASN A 227 -11.81 -10.29 -20.49
CA ASN A 227 -13.01 -10.20 -19.66
C ASN A 227 -12.72 -10.86 -18.31
N THR A 228 -13.23 -10.28 -17.23
CA THR A 228 -13.01 -10.82 -15.88
C THR A 228 -13.63 -12.21 -15.70
N CYS A 229 -14.77 -12.49 -16.38
CA CYS A 229 -15.40 -13.81 -16.34
C CYS A 229 -14.60 -14.92 -17.05
N ASP A 230 -13.67 -14.57 -17.95
CA ASP A 230 -12.90 -15.51 -18.76
C ASP A 230 -11.48 -15.74 -18.24
N THR A 231 -11.11 -15.12 -17.08
CA THR A 231 -9.78 -15.18 -16.48
C THR A 231 -9.84 -15.45 -14.98
N ASN A 232 -8.67 -15.57 -14.36
CA ASN A 232 -8.53 -15.78 -12.93
C ASN A 232 -7.33 -15.02 -12.37
N LYS A 233 -7.22 -14.91 -11.04
CA LYS A 233 -6.13 -14.19 -10.35
C LYS A 233 -4.74 -14.68 -10.75
N GLN A 234 -4.58 -15.99 -10.96
CA GLN A 234 -3.31 -16.59 -11.33
C GLN A 234 -2.87 -16.15 -12.73
N GLU A 235 -3.79 -16.15 -13.69
CA GLU A 235 -3.52 -15.71 -15.05
C GLU A 235 -3.19 -14.21 -15.11
N LEU A 236 -3.97 -13.37 -14.44
CA LEU A 236 -3.71 -11.94 -14.35
C LEU A 236 -2.34 -11.65 -13.72
N SER A 237 -1.96 -12.36 -12.66
CA SER A 237 -0.63 -12.24 -12.06
C SER A 237 0.48 -12.62 -13.02
N ASN A 238 0.31 -13.72 -13.76
CA ASN A 238 1.28 -14.16 -14.75
C ASN A 238 1.45 -13.14 -15.88
N MET A 239 0.34 -12.50 -16.32
CA MET A 239 0.39 -11.43 -17.33
C MET A 239 1.12 -10.20 -16.79
N MET A 240 0.87 -9.82 -15.51
CA MET A 240 1.54 -8.67 -14.87
C MET A 240 3.05 -8.86 -14.79
N VAL A 241 3.49 -10.00 -14.25
CA VAL A 241 4.90 -10.28 -13.96
C VAL A 241 5.64 -10.79 -15.19
N GLY A 242 4.95 -11.51 -16.10
CA GLY A 242 5.51 -12.10 -17.31
C GLY A 242 6.19 -13.46 -17.09
N ARG A 243 5.96 -14.07 -15.95
CA ARG A 243 6.35 -15.44 -15.58
C ARG A 243 5.29 -16.05 -14.67
N PRO A 244 5.23 -17.36 -14.50
CA PRO A 244 4.42 -17.97 -13.46
C PRO A 244 4.76 -17.40 -12.07
N VAL A 245 3.73 -17.02 -11.31
CA VAL A 245 3.82 -16.50 -9.94
C VAL A 245 3.07 -17.43 -9.01
N GLN A 246 3.59 -17.70 -7.82
CA GLN A 246 2.88 -18.42 -6.78
C GLN A 246 2.17 -17.42 -5.87
N LEU A 247 0.85 -17.27 -6.03
CA LEU A 247 0.03 -16.42 -5.16
C LEU A 247 -0.24 -17.04 -3.79
N VAL A 248 -0.37 -18.35 -3.77
CA VAL A 248 -0.51 -19.13 -2.53
C VAL A 248 0.88 -19.63 -2.15
N ILE A 249 1.33 -19.27 -0.97
CA ILE A 249 2.61 -19.71 -0.46
C ILE A 249 2.41 -21.03 0.25
N ASP A 250 3.01 -22.07 -0.30
CA ASP A 250 3.09 -23.37 0.37
C ASP A 250 4.14 -23.26 1.50
N LYS A 251 3.66 -23.27 2.74
CA LYS A 251 4.51 -23.26 3.93
C LYS A 251 4.30 -24.52 4.77
N THR A 252 5.39 -25.08 5.25
CA THR A 252 5.34 -26.18 6.21
C THR A 252 4.69 -25.72 7.53
N PRO A 253 4.07 -26.62 8.31
CA PRO A 253 3.63 -26.29 9.66
C PRO A 253 4.79 -25.70 10.48
N ALA A 254 4.51 -24.68 11.28
CA ALA A 254 5.49 -24.13 12.20
C ALA A 254 5.84 -25.14 13.29
N HIS A 255 7.10 -25.13 13.72
CA HIS A 255 7.60 -25.89 14.87
C HIS A 255 8.20 -24.91 15.88
N PRO A 256 7.36 -24.20 16.69
CA PRO A 256 7.82 -23.21 17.62
C PRO A 256 8.78 -23.82 18.65
N GLY A 257 9.97 -23.25 18.73
CA GLY A 257 11.02 -23.65 19.68
C GLY A 257 11.04 -22.78 20.94
N GLU A 258 12.26 -22.38 21.34
CA GLU A 258 12.48 -21.51 22.50
C GLU A 258 11.93 -20.11 22.26
N GLU A 259 11.59 -19.42 23.36
CA GLU A 259 11.17 -18.04 23.34
C GLU A 259 12.34 -17.10 23.04
N ILE A 260 12.26 -16.35 21.96
CA ILE A 260 13.30 -15.41 21.52
C ILE A 260 12.98 -13.99 21.96
N LEU A 261 11.73 -13.55 21.81
CA LEU A 261 11.26 -12.24 22.26
C LEU A 261 10.14 -12.43 23.28
N HIS A 262 10.27 -11.77 24.42
CA HIS A 262 9.23 -11.65 25.44
C HIS A 262 8.97 -10.20 25.75
N VAL A 263 7.72 -9.79 25.64
CA VAL A 263 7.22 -8.44 25.91
C VAL A 263 6.18 -8.54 27.01
N GLU A 264 6.36 -7.79 28.08
CA GLU A 264 5.47 -7.82 29.25
C GLU A 264 5.09 -6.40 29.64
N ASP A 265 3.78 -6.15 29.65
CA ASP A 265 3.14 -4.91 30.14
C ASP A 265 3.69 -3.62 29.50
N LEU A 266 4.05 -3.69 28.21
CA LEU A 266 4.75 -2.63 27.51
C LEU A 266 3.88 -1.39 27.30
N CYS A 267 4.42 -0.23 27.68
CA CYS A 267 3.83 1.06 27.42
C CYS A 267 4.78 1.98 26.67
N VAL A 268 4.26 2.68 25.65
CA VAL A 268 4.99 3.69 24.86
C VAL A 268 4.09 4.90 24.64
N LEU A 269 4.59 6.11 24.90
CA LEU A 269 3.82 7.35 24.73
C LEU A 269 3.65 7.72 23.25
N SER A 270 2.49 8.26 22.92
CA SER A 270 2.23 8.84 21.60
C SER A 270 3.04 10.12 21.40
N HIS A 271 3.56 10.34 20.18
CA HIS A 271 4.19 11.60 19.80
C HIS A 271 3.18 12.73 19.56
N LEU A 272 1.93 12.38 19.23
CA LEU A 272 0.87 13.34 18.88
C LEU A 272 -0.03 13.69 20.06
N HIS A 273 -0.21 12.74 21.00
CA HIS A 273 -1.15 12.87 22.09
C HIS A 273 -0.47 12.61 23.43
N LYS A 274 -0.96 13.23 24.51
CA LYS A 274 -0.47 12.99 25.90
C LYS A 274 -1.04 11.69 26.51
N ARG A 275 -1.13 10.62 25.71
CA ARG A 275 -1.60 9.29 26.13
C ARG A 275 -0.67 8.21 25.60
N ASN A 276 -0.78 7.01 26.12
CA ASN A 276 -0.07 5.86 25.58
C ASN A 276 -0.59 5.56 24.16
N ALA A 277 0.33 5.37 23.21
CA ALA A 277 0.05 4.79 21.90
C ALA A 277 0.15 3.27 21.96
N VAL A 278 0.97 2.72 22.87
CA VAL A 278 1.04 1.32 23.25
C VAL A 278 0.68 1.25 24.74
N ASP A 279 -0.32 0.49 25.09
CA ASP A 279 -0.93 0.50 26.41
C ASP A 279 -1.05 -0.93 26.95
N HIS A 280 -0.16 -1.28 27.89
CA HIS A 280 -0.12 -2.57 28.57
C HIS A 280 -0.09 -3.79 27.64
N VAL A 281 0.78 -3.75 26.60
CA VAL A 281 0.89 -4.81 25.61
C VAL A 281 1.83 -5.92 26.08
N SER A 282 1.35 -7.18 26.04
CA SER A 282 2.12 -8.37 26.38
C SER A 282 1.98 -9.42 25.29
N PHE A 283 3.11 -9.97 24.83
CA PHE A 283 3.18 -11.09 23.88
C PHE A 283 4.58 -11.69 23.84
N ASN A 284 4.70 -12.83 23.18
CA ASN A 284 6.00 -13.46 22.91
C ASN A 284 6.13 -13.89 21.44
N VAL A 285 7.38 -14.10 21.00
CA VAL A 285 7.71 -14.69 19.70
C VAL A 285 8.76 -15.79 19.91
N ARG A 286 8.51 -16.98 19.36
CA ARG A 286 9.37 -18.14 19.48
C ARG A 286 10.21 -18.37 18.23
N ALA A 287 11.30 -19.07 18.37
CA ALA A 287 12.09 -19.59 17.26
C ALA A 287 11.21 -20.46 16.34
N GLY A 288 11.34 -20.32 15.02
CA GLY A 288 10.61 -21.13 14.06
C GLY A 288 9.13 -20.78 13.89
N GLU A 289 8.70 -19.56 14.33
CA GLU A 289 7.35 -19.06 14.06
C GLU A 289 7.35 -17.65 13.47
N ILE A 290 6.28 -17.33 12.72
CA ILE A 290 5.93 -15.99 12.29
C ILE A 290 4.72 -15.54 13.12
N VAL A 291 4.93 -14.57 14.01
CA VAL A 291 3.86 -13.87 14.72
C VAL A 291 3.58 -12.56 13.99
N CYS A 292 2.33 -12.36 13.58
CA CYS A 292 1.93 -11.11 12.92
C CYS A 292 1.14 -10.23 13.87
N ILE A 293 1.50 -8.95 13.93
CA ILE A 293 0.66 -7.89 14.52
C ILE A 293 -0.16 -7.29 13.39
N ALA A 294 -1.44 -7.60 13.39
CA ALA A 294 -2.43 -7.06 12.45
C ALA A 294 -3.17 -5.87 13.09
N GLY A 295 -3.66 -4.94 12.28
CA GLY A 295 -4.43 -3.79 12.75
C GLY A 295 -4.59 -2.76 11.63
N ILE A 296 -5.34 -1.70 11.90
CA ILE A 296 -5.46 -0.54 11.00
C ILE A 296 -4.34 0.44 11.35
N ASP A 297 -3.87 1.19 10.36
CA ASP A 297 -2.83 2.21 10.54
C ASP A 297 -3.22 3.21 11.65
N GLY A 298 -2.24 3.58 12.49
CA GLY A 298 -2.46 4.50 13.61
C GLY A 298 -2.92 3.85 14.93
N ASN A 299 -3.03 2.53 15.00
CA ASN A 299 -3.42 1.82 16.23
C ASN A 299 -2.25 1.52 17.20
N GLY A 300 -1.05 2.10 16.98
CA GLY A 300 0.09 1.97 17.88
C GLY A 300 1.17 0.98 17.42
N GLN A 301 1.02 0.35 16.25
CA GLN A 301 1.99 -0.60 15.71
C GLN A 301 3.38 0.04 15.52
N THR A 302 3.42 1.26 14.98
CA THR A 302 4.66 2.00 14.75
C THR A 302 5.39 2.28 16.06
N GLU A 303 4.67 2.79 17.07
CA GLU A 303 5.22 3.09 18.39
C GLU A 303 5.68 1.81 19.11
N LEU A 304 4.95 0.70 18.96
CA LEU A 304 5.36 -0.60 19.48
C LEU A 304 6.72 -1.02 18.90
N ILE A 305 6.85 -0.97 17.58
CA ILE A 305 8.12 -1.33 16.91
C ILE A 305 9.25 -0.36 17.27
N HIS A 306 8.96 0.94 17.35
CA HIS A 306 9.93 1.94 17.80
C HIS A 306 10.38 1.68 19.24
N GLY A 307 9.46 1.32 20.15
CA GLY A 307 9.78 0.88 21.49
C GLY A 307 10.69 -0.34 21.51
N LEU A 308 10.37 -1.39 20.73
CA LEU A 308 11.15 -2.62 20.64
C LEU A 308 12.54 -2.39 20.03
N THR A 309 12.66 -1.56 19.00
CA THR A 309 13.93 -1.26 18.32
C THR A 309 14.76 -0.20 19.04
N GLY A 310 14.15 0.56 19.97
CA GLY A 310 14.81 1.60 20.77
C GLY A 310 14.83 2.96 20.08
N LEU A 311 14.01 3.17 19.06
CA LEU A 311 13.78 4.47 18.44
C LEU A 311 12.94 5.37 19.35
N ASP A 312 12.00 4.77 20.11
CA ASP A 312 11.20 5.44 21.13
C ASP A 312 11.50 4.90 22.53
N LYS A 313 11.21 5.72 23.54
CA LYS A 313 11.39 5.34 24.93
C LYS A 313 10.22 4.51 25.43
N ILE A 314 10.53 3.37 26.04
CA ILE A 314 9.59 2.57 26.81
C ILE A 314 9.31 3.29 28.12
N THR A 315 8.04 3.52 28.46
CA THR A 315 7.58 4.20 29.67
C THR A 315 7.10 3.24 30.76
N GLY A 316 6.74 2.01 30.41
CA GLY A 316 6.33 0.95 31.32
C GLY A 316 6.60 -0.44 30.74
N GLY A 317 6.62 -1.44 31.61
CA GLY A 317 6.83 -2.83 31.23
C GLY A 317 8.27 -3.24 30.95
N SER A 318 8.44 -4.43 30.39
CA SER A 318 9.75 -5.00 30.11
C SER A 318 9.84 -5.70 28.75
N VAL A 319 11.05 -5.71 28.18
CA VAL A 319 11.38 -6.42 26.94
C VAL A 319 12.61 -7.28 27.18
N THR A 320 12.46 -8.58 26.93
CA THR A 320 13.55 -9.56 26.98
C THR A 320 13.78 -10.16 25.59
N LEU A 321 15.04 -10.20 25.15
CA LEU A 321 15.46 -10.74 23.86
C LEU A 321 16.57 -11.77 24.08
N CYS A 322 16.34 -13.02 23.66
CA CYS A 322 17.25 -14.15 23.87
C CYS A 322 17.68 -14.28 25.36
N GLY A 323 16.74 -14.14 26.30
CA GLY A 323 16.97 -14.19 27.73
C GLY A 323 17.66 -12.96 28.35
N GLU A 324 17.99 -11.93 27.56
CA GLU A 324 18.60 -10.69 28.05
C GLU A 324 17.56 -9.57 28.08
N THR A 325 17.40 -8.87 29.22
CA THR A 325 16.53 -7.71 29.33
C THR A 325 17.14 -6.54 28.54
N ILE A 326 16.37 -6.02 27.57
CA ILE A 326 16.78 -4.95 26.66
C ILE A 326 15.94 -3.67 26.78
N THR A 327 15.05 -3.57 27.77
CA THR A 327 14.07 -2.48 27.94
C THR A 327 14.69 -1.10 27.78
N HIS A 328 15.85 -0.84 28.39
CA HIS A 328 16.58 0.43 28.29
C HIS A 328 17.90 0.32 27.54
N ALA A 329 18.11 -0.78 26.80
CA ALA A 329 19.32 -0.99 26.04
C ALA A 329 19.38 -0.04 24.83
N SER A 330 20.59 0.37 24.45
CA SER A 330 20.82 1.18 23.25
C SER A 330 20.43 0.40 21.98
N ILE A 331 20.08 1.12 20.91
CA ILE A 331 19.78 0.54 19.59
C ILE A 331 20.87 -0.43 19.14
N ARG A 332 22.15 -0.07 19.36
CA ARG A 332 23.29 -0.92 19.00
C ARG A 332 23.33 -2.24 19.78
N ARG A 333 22.94 -2.24 21.07
CA ARG A 333 22.88 -3.46 21.89
C ARG A 333 21.73 -4.36 21.43
N ARG A 334 20.55 -3.79 21.19
CA ARG A 334 19.38 -4.50 20.63
C ARG A 334 19.70 -5.14 19.28
N GLY A 335 20.36 -4.39 18.37
CA GLY A 335 20.78 -4.87 17.05
C GLY A 335 21.81 -6.01 17.05
N ARG A 336 22.32 -6.48 18.20
CA ARG A 336 23.16 -7.69 18.26
C ARG A 336 22.36 -8.96 17.96
N ASN A 337 21.12 -9.03 18.45
CA ASN A 337 20.24 -10.20 18.33
C ASN A 337 18.98 -9.93 17.53
N MET A 338 18.86 -8.75 16.89
CA MET A 338 17.68 -8.32 16.17
C MET A 338 18.07 -7.73 14.82
N SER A 339 17.36 -8.12 13.76
CA SER A 339 17.33 -7.47 12.47
C SER A 339 16.00 -6.73 12.31
N HIS A 340 16.00 -5.59 11.63
CA HIS A 340 14.82 -4.75 11.46
C HIS A 340 14.66 -4.30 10.00
N ILE A 341 13.59 -4.74 9.37
CA ILE A 341 13.11 -4.28 8.07
C ILE A 341 12.05 -3.22 8.36
N PRO A 342 12.36 -1.91 8.20
CA PRO A 342 11.47 -0.84 8.62
C PRO A 342 10.33 -0.61 7.65
N GLU A 343 9.25 -0.01 8.14
CA GLU A 343 8.10 0.44 7.35
C GLU A 343 8.50 1.46 6.28
N ASP A 344 9.16 2.53 6.71
CA ASP A 344 9.66 3.58 5.81
C ASP A 344 11.12 3.29 5.41
N ARG A 345 11.27 2.78 4.18
CA ARG A 345 12.57 2.45 3.59
C ARG A 345 13.46 3.67 3.36
N HIS A 346 12.89 4.86 3.21
CA HIS A 346 13.63 6.10 2.94
C HIS A 346 14.07 6.80 4.22
N LYS A 347 13.24 6.74 5.27
CA LYS A 347 13.54 7.37 6.57
C LYS A 347 14.43 6.51 7.44
N HIS A 348 14.19 5.20 7.47
CA HIS A 348 14.83 4.26 8.39
C HIS A 348 15.57 3.11 7.72
N GLY A 349 15.32 2.86 6.43
CA GLY A 349 15.88 1.72 5.72
C GLY A 349 17.22 1.99 5.05
N LEU A 350 17.29 3.02 4.21
CA LEU A 350 18.45 3.33 3.38
C LEU A 350 18.87 4.80 3.53
N VAL A 351 20.16 5.05 3.41
CA VAL A 351 20.68 6.40 3.15
C VAL A 351 20.65 6.60 1.64
N LEU A 352 19.69 7.37 1.15
CA LEU A 352 19.35 7.45 -0.28
C LEU A 352 20.49 7.96 -1.16
N ASP A 353 21.33 8.85 -0.64
CA ASP A 353 22.46 9.44 -1.37
C ASP A 353 23.74 8.60 -1.29
N PHE A 354 23.71 7.50 -0.53
CA PHE A 354 24.81 6.54 -0.48
C PHE A 354 24.70 5.52 -1.61
N THR A 355 25.85 4.94 -1.96
CA THR A 355 25.89 3.79 -2.86
C THR A 355 25.28 2.56 -2.21
N LEU A 356 24.91 1.58 -3.03
CA LEU A 356 24.36 0.31 -2.55
C LEU A 356 25.36 -0.42 -1.63
N GLU A 357 26.66 -0.45 -1.97
CA GLU A 357 27.71 -1.05 -1.14
C GLU A 357 27.83 -0.37 0.23
N GLN A 358 27.72 0.96 0.29
CA GLN A 358 27.74 1.70 1.55
C GLN A 358 26.52 1.37 2.41
N ASN A 359 25.32 1.27 1.81
CA ASN A 359 24.12 0.87 2.50
C ASN A 359 24.17 -0.57 3.02
N MET A 360 24.78 -1.51 2.27
CA MET A 360 24.91 -2.91 2.69
C MET A 360 25.74 -3.09 3.95
N VAL A 361 26.81 -2.29 4.12
CA VAL A 361 27.68 -2.39 5.30
C VAL A 361 27.35 -1.42 6.41
N LEU A 362 26.32 -0.58 6.28
CA LEU A 362 26.00 0.52 7.17
C LEU A 362 25.99 0.16 8.66
N GLN A 363 25.49 -1.03 9.00
CA GLN A 363 25.43 -1.50 10.38
C GLN A 363 26.64 -2.37 10.80
N ARG A 364 27.48 -2.77 9.83
CA ARG A 364 28.59 -3.72 9.99
C ARG A 364 29.98 -3.12 9.75
N TYR A 365 30.08 -1.85 9.36
CA TYR A 365 31.34 -1.20 8.93
C TYR A 365 32.46 -1.29 9.98
N LYS A 366 32.13 -1.51 11.29
CA LYS A 366 33.09 -1.68 12.39
C LYS A 366 33.64 -3.12 12.51
N GLU A 367 33.06 -4.08 11.79
CA GLU A 367 33.55 -5.46 11.83
C GLU A 367 34.97 -5.55 11.21
N PRO A 368 35.86 -6.41 11.77
CA PRO A 368 37.26 -6.48 11.31
C PRO A 368 37.42 -6.78 9.82
N GLN A 369 36.45 -7.45 9.21
CA GLN A 369 36.46 -7.76 7.78
C GLN A 369 36.32 -6.49 6.91
N PHE A 370 35.59 -5.46 7.39
CA PHE A 370 35.29 -4.25 6.63
C PHE A 370 36.17 -3.05 7.01
N GLN A 371 36.98 -3.16 8.06
CA GLN A 371 37.88 -2.07 8.46
C GLN A 371 39.20 -2.61 9.01
N HIS A 372 40.26 -1.80 8.91
CA HIS A 372 41.55 -2.04 9.56
C HIS A 372 42.10 -0.71 10.07
N GLY A 373 42.45 -0.67 11.36
CA GLY A 373 42.99 0.56 11.97
C GLY A 373 42.07 1.80 11.85
N GLY A 374 40.75 1.62 11.74
CA GLY A 374 39.79 2.70 11.57
C GLY A 374 39.52 3.11 10.10
N PHE A 375 40.23 2.49 9.15
CA PHE A 375 40.03 2.74 7.72
C PHE A 375 39.16 1.66 7.08
N ILE A 376 38.18 2.07 6.27
CA ILE A 376 37.29 1.14 5.55
C ILE A 376 38.04 0.42 4.43
N ARG A 377 37.90 -0.90 4.39
CA ARG A 377 38.46 -1.76 3.35
C ARG A 377 37.47 -1.82 2.17
N ARG A 378 37.66 -0.90 1.22
CA ARG A 378 36.71 -0.72 0.07
C ARG A 378 36.52 -1.99 -0.75
N ASP A 379 37.60 -2.75 -0.98
CA ASP A 379 37.52 -4.00 -1.75
C ASP A 379 36.66 -5.06 -1.05
N ALA A 380 36.80 -5.19 0.28
CA ALA A 380 35.98 -6.10 1.07
C ALA A 380 34.50 -5.69 1.10
N VAL A 381 34.24 -4.36 1.21
CA VAL A 381 32.89 -3.80 1.15
C VAL A 381 32.25 -4.07 -0.23
N ARG A 382 33.02 -3.85 -1.32
CA ARG A 382 32.56 -4.10 -2.69
C ARG A 382 32.23 -5.59 -2.90
N ALA A 383 33.15 -6.49 -2.57
CA ALA A 383 32.96 -7.93 -2.72
C ALA A 383 31.75 -8.45 -1.89
N TYR A 384 31.57 -7.90 -0.70
CA TYR A 384 30.40 -8.20 0.13
C TYR A 384 29.09 -7.74 -0.50
N ALA A 385 29.05 -6.52 -1.03
CA ALA A 385 27.86 -5.98 -1.67
C ALA A 385 27.53 -6.73 -2.96
N ASP A 386 28.53 -7.05 -3.79
CA ASP A 386 28.33 -7.81 -5.02
C ASP A 386 27.74 -9.20 -4.74
N ARG A 387 28.23 -9.90 -3.70
CA ARG A 387 27.65 -11.16 -3.24
C ARG A 387 26.18 -11.04 -2.85
N LEU A 388 25.83 -10.02 -2.07
CA LEU A 388 24.43 -9.81 -1.66
C LEU A 388 23.53 -9.43 -2.84
N ILE A 389 24.02 -8.60 -3.77
CA ILE A 389 23.32 -8.21 -4.99
C ILE A 389 22.95 -9.46 -5.80
N GLU A 390 23.90 -10.37 -5.98
CA GLU A 390 23.68 -11.62 -6.71
C GLU A 390 22.75 -12.56 -5.97
N GLN A 391 23.03 -12.82 -4.67
CA GLN A 391 22.27 -13.77 -3.85
C GLN A 391 20.79 -13.38 -3.69
N PHE A 392 20.50 -12.07 -3.62
CA PHE A 392 19.15 -11.56 -3.37
C PHE A 392 18.49 -10.95 -4.62
N ASP A 393 19.05 -11.16 -5.80
CA ASP A 393 18.54 -10.62 -7.08
C ASP A 393 18.20 -9.12 -6.97
N VAL A 394 19.14 -8.33 -6.44
CA VAL A 394 18.98 -6.87 -6.34
C VAL A 394 19.38 -6.25 -7.68
N ARG A 395 18.41 -5.71 -8.41
CA ARG A 395 18.70 -5.10 -9.72
C ARG A 395 19.08 -3.64 -9.53
N SER A 396 20.24 -3.27 -10.02
CA SER A 396 20.81 -1.93 -9.96
C SER A 396 21.52 -1.58 -11.27
N GLY A 397 21.48 -0.29 -11.66
CA GLY A 397 21.98 0.13 -12.97
C GLY A 397 23.50 0.02 -13.11
N GLN A 398 24.27 0.15 -12.01
CA GLN A 398 25.72 0.16 -11.98
C GLN A 398 26.30 -0.80 -10.91
N GLY A 399 25.56 -1.88 -10.56
CA GLY A 399 25.97 -2.80 -9.51
C GLY A 399 26.09 -2.12 -8.14
N ALA A 400 27.09 -2.48 -7.37
CA ALA A 400 27.31 -2.02 -6.00
C ALA A 400 27.52 -0.50 -5.86
N VAL A 401 27.92 0.21 -6.92
CA VAL A 401 28.12 1.69 -6.90
C VAL A 401 26.86 2.48 -7.22
N THR A 402 25.76 1.83 -7.54
CA THR A 402 24.48 2.50 -7.79
C THR A 402 24.05 3.31 -6.56
N ILE A 403 23.69 4.57 -6.76
CA ILE A 403 23.10 5.41 -5.70
C ILE A 403 21.71 4.89 -5.38
N ALA A 404 21.42 4.65 -4.09
CA ALA A 404 20.19 4.01 -3.65
C ALA A 404 18.92 4.77 -4.10
N ARG A 405 18.95 6.08 -4.17
CA ARG A 405 17.85 6.95 -4.66
C ARG A 405 17.41 6.62 -6.09
N SER A 406 18.32 6.17 -6.95
CA SER A 406 18.04 5.87 -8.36
C SER A 406 17.40 4.51 -8.59
N MET A 407 17.27 3.69 -7.54
CA MET A 407 16.71 2.35 -7.63
C MET A 407 15.18 2.36 -7.50
N SER A 408 14.51 1.37 -8.12
CA SER A 408 13.07 1.17 -7.90
C SER A 408 12.79 0.73 -6.46
N GLY A 409 11.58 1.05 -5.96
CA GLY A 409 11.17 0.70 -4.59
C GLY A 409 11.30 -0.80 -4.27
N GLY A 410 10.99 -1.68 -5.22
CA GLY A 410 11.18 -3.13 -5.05
C GLY A 410 12.64 -3.53 -4.88
N ASN A 411 13.56 -2.92 -5.62
CA ASN A 411 14.99 -3.20 -5.48
C ASN A 411 15.60 -2.56 -4.23
N GLN A 412 15.11 -1.38 -3.82
CA GLN A 412 15.47 -0.80 -2.52
C GLN A 412 15.07 -1.74 -1.37
N GLN A 413 13.86 -2.29 -1.42
CA GLN A 413 13.38 -3.24 -0.41
C GLN A 413 14.17 -4.54 -0.41
N LYS A 414 14.47 -5.12 -1.59
CA LYS A 414 15.37 -6.28 -1.70
C LYS A 414 16.73 -6.01 -1.09
N ALA A 415 17.29 -4.80 -1.28
CA ALA A 415 18.56 -4.41 -0.69
C ALA A 415 18.51 -4.36 0.85
N ILE A 416 17.43 -3.82 1.42
CA ILE A 416 17.20 -3.81 2.88
C ILE A 416 17.11 -5.25 3.39
N ILE A 417 16.30 -6.09 2.75
CA ILE A 417 16.11 -7.49 3.14
C ILE A 417 17.43 -8.25 3.04
N ALA A 418 18.18 -8.09 1.95
CA ALA A 418 19.49 -8.70 1.78
C ALA A 418 20.43 -8.38 2.95
N ARG A 419 20.51 -7.08 3.30
CA ARG A 419 21.31 -6.62 4.44
C ARG A 419 20.85 -7.21 5.76
N GLU A 420 19.54 -7.18 6.04
CA GLU A 420 19.01 -7.61 7.35
C GLU A 420 19.01 -9.13 7.51
N VAL A 421 18.74 -9.89 6.44
CA VAL A 421 18.79 -11.36 6.46
C VAL A 421 20.23 -11.87 6.58
N ASP A 422 21.20 -11.29 5.86
CA ASP A 422 22.61 -11.69 5.92
C ASP A 422 23.28 -11.41 7.28
N ARG A 423 22.67 -10.57 8.11
CA ARG A 423 23.11 -10.36 9.50
C ARG A 423 22.89 -11.56 10.40
N ASP A 424 22.08 -12.51 9.97
CA ASP A 424 21.84 -13.80 10.62
C ASP A 424 21.46 -13.66 12.10
N LYS A 425 20.41 -12.90 12.41
CA LYS A 425 19.95 -12.64 13.79
C LYS A 425 18.82 -13.57 14.20
N PRO A 426 18.74 -13.92 15.51
CA PRO A 426 17.66 -14.78 16.04
C PRO A 426 16.27 -14.22 15.85
N LEU A 427 16.12 -12.87 15.91
CA LEU A 427 14.85 -12.17 15.68
C LEU A 427 14.92 -11.31 14.43
N ILE A 428 13.90 -11.43 13.58
CA ILE A 428 13.66 -10.52 12.46
C ILE A 428 12.33 -9.81 12.71
N ILE A 429 12.39 -8.48 12.79
CA ILE A 429 11.20 -7.62 12.80
C ILE A 429 11.01 -7.11 11.37
N ALA A 430 9.86 -7.42 10.75
CA ALA A 430 9.51 -6.99 9.40
C ALA A 430 8.23 -6.15 9.45
N VAL A 431 8.35 -4.84 9.17
CA VAL A 431 7.23 -3.91 9.25
C VAL A 431 6.78 -3.54 7.86
N GLN A 432 5.57 -3.92 7.50
CA GLN A 432 4.98 -3.69 6.17
C GLN A 432 5.97 -3.99 5.03
N PRO A 433 6.63 -5.17 5.02
CA PRO A 433 7.76 -5.43 4.16
C PRO A 433 7.43 -5.41 2.67
N THR A 434 6.15 -5.52 2.33
CA THR A 434 5.64 -5.59 0.95
C THR A 434 4.91 -4.32 0.50
N ARG A 435 4.77 -3.32 1.39
CA ARG A 435 4.00 -2.10 1.13
C ARG A 435 4.48 -1.38 -0.13
N GLY A 436 3.54 -1.18 -1.08
CA GLY A 436 3.79 -0.45 -2.31
C GLY A 436 4.73 -1.15 -3.27
N LEU A 437 4.82 -2.48 -3.22
CA LEU A 437 5.63 -3.29 -4.11
C LEU A 437 4.78 -4.03 -5.15
N ASP A 438 5.45 -4.50 -6.19
CA ASP A 438 4.85 -5.34 -7.21
C ASP A 438 4.72 -6.80 -6.75
N VAL A 439 3.84 -7.57 -7.42
CA VAL A 439 3.53 -8.96 -7.06
C VAL A 439 4.78 -9.85 -7.07
N GLY A 440 5.71 -9.61 -8.00
CA GLY A 440 6.94 -10.38 -8.08
C GLY A 440 7.89 -10.11 -6.91
N ALA A 441 7.96 -8.86 -6.43
CA ALA A 441 8.73 -8.50 -5.24
C ALA A 441 8.05 -9.04 -3.96
N ILE A 442 6.71 -8.99 -3.88
CA ILE A 442 5.94 -9.55 -2.77
C ILE A 442 6.21 -11.04 -2.62
N GLU A 443 6.06 -11.82 -3.71
CA GLU A 443 6.35 -13.26 -3.71
C GLU A 443 7.77 -13.56 -3.19
N TYR A 444 8.75 -12.79 -3.66
CA TYR A 444 10.14 -12.95 -3.25
C TYR A 444 10.32 -12.70 -1.74
N ILE A 445 9.76 -11.61 -1.21
CA ILE A 445 9.86 -11.23 0.21
C ILE A 445 9.21 -12.28 1.10
N HIS A 446 8.03 -12.74 0.73
CA HIS A 446 7.33 -13.79 1.46
C HIS A 446 8.18 -15.07 1.56
N LYS A 447 8.78 -15.50 0.44
CA LYS A 447 9.69 -16.67 0.44
C LYS A 447 10.88 -16.45 1.35
N GLN A 448 11.45 -15.24 1.41
CA GLN A 448 12.56 -14.94 2.32
C GLN A 448 12.14 -15.03 3.79
N LEU A 449 10.99 -14.45 4.18
CA LEU A 449 10.51 -14.50 5.56
C LEU A 449 10.22 -15.94 6.01
N ILE A 450 9.58 -16.74 5.16
CA ILE A 450 9.33 -18.17 5.43
C ILE A 450 10.65 -18.93 5.57
N ALA A 451 11.62 -18.71 4.68
CA ALA A 451 12.92 -19.36 4.75
C ALA A 451 13.65 -19.04 6.08
N GLN A 452 13.52 -17.80 6.58
CA GLN A 452 14.09 -17.43 7.88
C GLN A 452 13.37 -18.14 9.03
N ARG A 453 12.03 -18.24 9.00
CA ARG A 453 11.26 -19.03 9.96
C ARG A 453 11.68 -20.51 9.95
N ASP A 454 11.77 -21.10 8.75
CA ASP A 454 12.12 -22.52 8.58
C ASP A 454 13.58 -22.81 9.00
N ALA A 455 14.45 -21.80 8.94
CA ALA A 455 15.79 -21.82 9.51
C ALA A 455 15.80 -21.70 11.05
N GLY A 456 14.64 -21.70 11.71
CA GLY A 456 14.52 -21.65 13.16
C GLY A 456 14.59 -20.26 13.78
N LYS A 457 14.45 -19.19 13.00
CA LYS A 457 14.43 -17.81 13.53
C LYS A 457 13.04 -17.40 13.96
N ALA A 458 12.96 -16.47 14.91
CA ALA A 458 11.73 -15.79 15.27
C ALA A 458 11.47 -14.66 14.27
N VAL A 459 10.25 -14.57 13.76
CA VAL A 459 9.82 -13.49 12.85
C VAL A 459 8.64 -12.75 13.46
N LEU A 460 8.81 -11.46 13.75
CA LEU A 460 7.73 -10.55 14.10
C LEU A 460 7.36 -9.75 12.86
N LEU A 461 6.22 -10.07 12.28
CA LEU A 461 5.66 -9.37 11.12
C LEU A 461 4.66 -8.31 11.60
N VAL A 462 4.70 -7.12 11.03
CA VAL A 462 3.62 -6.13 11.14
C VAL A 462 3.09 -5.90 9.74
N SER A 463 1.82 -6.18 9.51
CA SER A 463 1.19 -6.00 8.20
C SER A 463 -0.24 -5.47 8.33
N LEU A 464 -0.60 -4.59 7.39
CA LEU A 464 -1.95 -4.08 7.20
C LEU A 464 -2.69 -4.82 6.07
N GLU A 465 -1.95 -5.63 5.28
CA GLU A 465 -2.50 -6.38 4.15
C GLU A 465 -3.02 -7.74 4.63
N LEU A 466 -4.35 -7.91 4.61
CA LEU A 466 -5.00 -9.11 5.13
C LEU A 466 -4.52 -10.41 4.47
N ASP A 467 -4.28 -10.38 3.15
CA ASP A 467 -3.78 -11.55 2.42
C ASP A 467 -2.38 -11.95 2.92
N GLU A 468 -1.51 -10.97 3.26
CA GLU A 468 -0.20 -11.22 3.85
C GLU A 468 -0.33 -11.77 5.26
N VAL A 469 -1.18 -11.15 6.10
CA VAL A 469 -1.46 -11.62 7.47
C VAL A 469 -1.91 -13.07 7.46
N MET A 470 -2.93 -13.40 6.67
CA MET A 470 -3.52 -14.74 6.62
C MET A 470 -2.58 -15.81 6.02
N SER A 471 -1.75 -15.43 5.05
CA SER A 471 -0.89 -16.39 4.34
C SER A 471 0.43 -16.68 5.05
N LEU A 472 1.05 -15.67 5.69
CA LEU A 472 2.37 -15.83 6.30
C LEU A 472 2.33 -16.22 7.76
N SER A 473 1.33 -15.75 8.52
CA SER A 473 1.32 -15.87 9.98
C SER A 473 1.12 -17.31 10.45
N ASP A 474 1.79 -17.66 11.52
CA ASP A 474 1.50 -18.85 12.31
C ASP A 474 0.63 -18.51 13.52
N ARG A 475 0.73 -17.26 14.02
CA ARG A 475 -0.15 -16.64 15.02
C ARG A 475 -0.40 -15.19 14.63
N ILE A 476 -1.63 -14.71 14.88
CA ILE A 476 -2.04 -13.32 14.60
C ILE A 476 -2.40 -12.66 15.92
N LEU A 477 -1.73 -11.56 16.24
CA LEU A 477 -2.08 -10.64 17.32
C LEU A 477 -2.78 -9.44 16.69
N VAL A 478 -3.99 -9.12 17.13
CA VAL A 478 -4.71 -7.96 16.59
C VAL A 478 -4.57 -6.78 17.51
N MET A 479 -4.07 -5.68 16.98
CA MET A 479 -3.85 -4.44 17.73
C MET A 479 -4.92 -3.41 17.38
N TYR A 480 -5.58 -2.87 18.42
CA TYR A 480 -6.57 -1.81 18.32
C TYR A 480 -6.42 -0.83 19.48
N GLU A 481 -6.38 0.47 19.20
CA GLU A 481 -6.21 1.55 20.18
C GLU A 481 -5.07 1.29 21.19
N GLY A 482 -3.93 0.84 20.73
CA GLY A 482 -2.74 0.60 21.55
C GLY A 482 -2.71 -0.70 22.32
N GLN A 483 -3.74 -1.54 22.24
CA GLN A 483 -3.88 -2.80 22.99
C GLN A 483 -3.94 -4.01 22.05
N ILE A 484 -3.48 -5.18 22.50
CA ILE A 484 -3.76 -6.45 21.85
C ILE A 484 -5.18 -6.89 22.24
N VAL A 485 -6.10 -6.84 21.27
CA VAL A 485 -7.51 -7.15 21.48
C VAL A 485 -7.89 -8.59 21.12
N GLY A 486 -6.98 -9.33 20.50
CA GLY A 486 -7.18 -10.73 20.14
C GLY A 486 -5.90 -11.42 19.74
N GLU A 487 -5.82 -12.74 20.02
CA GLU A 487 -4.83 -13.66 19.50
C GLU A 487 -5.58 -14.75 18.70
N LEU A 488 -5.24 -14.91 17.42
CA LEU A 488 -5.99 -15.72 16.47
C LEU A 488 -5.09 -16.71 15.76
N ASP A 489 -5.66 -17.88 15.43
CA ASP A 489 -5.05 -18.87 14.54
C ASP A 489 -5.49 -18.58 13.10
N PRO A 490 -4.57 -18.29 12.16
CA PRO A 490 -4.93 -18.01 10.77
C PRO A 490 -5.66 -19.16 10.07
N LYS A 491 -5.51 -20.40 10.56
CA LYS A 491 -6.21 -21.58 10.00
C LYS A 491 -7.67 -21.68 10.44
N GLN A 492 -8.05 -21.03 11.52
CA GLN A 492 -9.40 -21.08 12.12
C GLN A 492 -10.14 -19.75 11.97
N THR A 493 -9.46 -18.70 11.54
CA THR A 493 -10.01 -17.34 11.46
C THR A 493 -10.36 -17.00 10.02
N THR A 494 -11.48 -16.31 9.80
CA THR A 494 -11.84 -15.75 8.50
C THR A 494 -11.36 -14.29 8.39
N VAL A 495 -11.23 -13.82 7.14
CA VAL A 495 -10.90 -12.39 6.86
C VAL A 495 -11.91 -11.44 7.49
N GLN A 496 -13.22 -11.82 7.47
CA GLN A 496 -14.29 -11.03 8.09
C GLN A 496 -14.13 -10.96 9.60
N GLU A 497 -13.83 -12.09 10.24
CA GLU A 497 -13.59 -12.12 11.68
C GLU A 497 -12.38 -11.29 12.08
N LEU A 498 -11.27 -11.43 11.36
CA LEU A 498 -10.09 -10.59 11.56
C LEU A 498 -10.44 -9.10 11.44
N GLY A 499 -11.26 -8.72 10.45
CA GLY A 499 -11.74 -7.35 10.25
C GLY A 499 -12.54 -6.82 11.46
N LEU A 500 -13.36 -7.65 12.11
CA LEU A 500 -14.10 -7.27 13.32
C LEU A 500 -13.17 -6.96 14.51
N TYR A 501 -12.10 -7.73 14.69
CA TYR A 501 -11.09 -7.44 15.70
C TYR A 501 -10.32 -6.16 15.37
N MET A 502 -9.92 -5.98 14.12
CA MET A 502 -9.16 -4.80 13.67
C MET A 502 -9.95 -3.49 13.81
N SER A 503 -11.28 -3.55 13.67
CA SER A 503 -12.17 -2.40 13.88
C SER A 503 -12.59 -2.17 15.34
N GLY A 504 -12.15 -3.06 16.27
CA GLY A 504 -12.53 -3.00 17.69
C GLY A 504 -13.94 -3.46 18.00
N ALA A 505 -14.70 -3.94 16.99
CA ALA A 505 -16.05 -4.46 17.16
C ALA A 505 -16.08 -5.82 17.90
N LYS A 506 -14.97 -6.56 17.90
CA LYS A 506 -14.79 -7.80 18.64
C LYS A 506 -13.50 -7.74 19.47
N ARG A 507 -13.54 -8.29 20.70
CA ARG A 507 -12.37 -8.40 21.60
C ARG A 507 -12.36 -9.76 22.26
N SER A 508 -11.21 -10.41 22.38
CA SER A 508 -11.06 -11.66 23.14
C SER A 508 -11.23 -11.37 24.64
N GLY A 509 -12.12 -12.11 25.30
CA GLY A 509 -12.31 -12.03 26.77
C GLY A 509 -13.38 -11.07 27.27
N LYS A 510 -14.22 -10.45 26.42
CA LYS A 510 -15.34 -9.61 26.85
C LYS A 510 -16.74 -10.07 26.38
N ASP A 511 -16.87 -11.25 25.79
CA ASP A 511 -18.18 -11.78 25.38
C ASP A 511 -18.90 -12.52 26.54
N GLY A 512 -18.84 -11.98 27.75
CA GLY A 512 -19.47 -12.55 28.95
C GLY A 512 -20.35 -11.62 29.76
N GLU A 513 -20.35 -10.30 29.48
CA GLU A 513 -21.23 -9.34 30.20
C GLU A 513 -21.62 -8.20 29.27
N SER A 514 -22.73 -8.36 28.56
CA SER A 514 -23.53 -7.25 28.06
C SER A 514 -24.97 -7.50 28.41
N ALA A 515 -25.41 -6.77 29.40
CA ALA A 515 -26.83 -6.53 29.69
C ALA A 515 -27.43 -5.58 28.65
#